data_b6d7a805c12ca9033cbb840c94b9a960
#
_entry.id   b6d7a805c12ca9033cbb840c94b9a960
#
_cell.length_a   1.000
_cell.length_b   1.000
_cell.length_c   1.000
_cell.angle_alpha   90.00
_cell.angle_beta   90.00
_cell.angle_gamma   90.00
#
_symmetry.space_group_name_H-M   'P 1'
#
loop_
_entity.id
_entity.type
_entity.pdbx_description
1 polymer ?
#
loop_
_entity_poly.entity_id
_entity_poly.type
_entity_poly.pdbx_seq_one_letter_code
_entity_poly.pdbx_strand_id
1 'polypeptide(L)'
;MRERGNLLIRGATVWTAGPRGILDRTDVLIKDGIIASLGPDLRGGDGEELDGRGMVVTPGLIDVHTHVSLWEEGAPEAEGSGNEATNPVTPHLRVVDAINPRDRAF
;
A
#
# COMPACT_ATOMS: atom_id res chain seq x y z
N MET A 1 10.45 -10.71 15.58
CA MET A 1 10.35 -9.32 15.08
C MET A 1 11.51 -9.16 14.11
N ARG A 2 11.27 -9.00 12.80
CA ARG A 2 12.37 -8.74 11.86
C ARG A 2 12.97 -7.38 12.23
N GLU A 3 14.29 -7.33 12.39
CA GLU A 3 15.00 -6.07 12.51
C GLU A 3 14.65 -5.21 11.30
N ARG A 4 14.22 -3.98 11.52
CA ARG A 4 13.96 -3.02 10.45
C ARG A 4 15.30 -2.52 9.96
N GLY A 5 15.85 -3.23 8.96
CA GLY A 5 17.09 -2.84 8.32
C GLY A 5 16.96 -1.54 7.51
N ASN A 6 18.09 -0.92 7.21
CA ASN A 6 18.14 0.17 6.26
C ASN A 6 17.95 -0.37 4.84
N LEU A 7 17.30 0.41 3.97
CA LEU A 7 17.12 0.09 2.56
C LEU A 7 17.41 1.33 1.72
N LEU A 8 18.20 1.18 0.67
CA LEU A 8 18.45 2.19 -0.32
C LEU A 8 17.97 1.73 -1.69
N ILE A 9 16.95 2.39 -2.23
CA ILE A 9 16.46 2.16 -3.60
C ILE A 9 17.16 3.13 -4.53
N ARG A 10 17.81 2.62 -5.58
CA ARG A 10 18.63 3.41 -6.50
C ARG A 10 17.89 3.78 -7.78
N GLY A 11 17.91 5.06 -8.14
CA GLY A 11 17.63 5.53 -9.49
C GLY A 11 16.21 5.29 -9.98
N ALA A 12 15.24 5.17 -9.09
CA ALA A 12 13.84 4.97 -9.43
C ALA A 12 13.16 6.26 -9.92
N THR A 13 12.01 6.13 -10.58
CA THR A 13 11.06 7.23 -10.73
C THR A 13 10.17 7.27 -9.49
N VAL A 14 10.21 8.36 -8.72
CA VAL A 14 9.50 8.49 -7.45
C VAL A 14 8.31 9.43 -7.60
N TRP A 15 7.11 8.90 -7.37
CA TRP A 15 5.87 9.70 -7.29
C TRP A 15 5.66 10.10 -5.84
N THR A 16 5.93 11.37 -5.52
CA THR A 16 5.89 11.81 -4.12
C THR A 16 4.48 12.01 -3.57
N ALA A 17 3.47 12.10 -4.43
CA ALA A 17 2.10 12.52 -4.09
C ALA A 17 2.05 13.84 -3.29
N GLY A 18 3.10 14.63 -3.37
CA GLY A 18 3.27 15.90 -2.67
C GLY A 18 3.75 17.02 -3.60
N PRO A 19 4.13 18.19 -3.06
CA PRO A 19 4.52 19.36 -3.85
C PRO A 19 5.72 19.14 -4.78
N ARG A 20 6.56 18.13 -4.50
CA ARG A 20 7.72 17.79 -5.32
C ARG A 20 7.33 17.04 -6.61
N GLY A 21 6.09 16.57 -6.73
CA GLY A 21 5.59 15.86 -7.91
C GLY A 21 6.32 14.55 -8.19
N ILE A 22 6.68 14.33 -9.44
CA ILE A 22 7.40 13.14 -9.91
C ILE A 22 8.89 13.48 -10.03
N LEU A 23 9.72 12.63 -9.47
CA LEU A 23 11.18 12.77 -9.46
C LEU A 23 11.78 11.61 -10.25
N ASP A 24 12.51 11.91 -11.32
CA ASP A 24 13.19 10.90 -12.11
C ASP A 24 14.57 10.57 -11.54
N ARG A 25 15.04 9.33 -11.77
CA ARG A 25 16.36 8.84 -11.39
C ARG A 25 16.76 9.23 -9.97
N THR A 26 15.87 9.00 -9.03
CA THR A 26 15.98 9.44 -7.64
C THR A 26 16.20 8.24 -6.73
N ASP A 27 17.16 8.37 -5.81
CA ASP A 27 17.36 7.39 -4.75
C ASP A 27 16.40 7.65 -3.59
N VAL A 28 15.96 6.56 -2.96
CA VAL A 28 15.12 6.60 -1.75
C VAL A 28 15.87 5.89 -0.63
N LEU A 29 16.25 6.63 0.40
CA LEU A 29 16.89 6.08 1.59
C LEU A 29 15.85 5.87 2.69
N ILE A 30 15.71 4.64 3.13
CA ILE A 30 14.84 4.23 4.23
C ILE A 30 15.70 3.79 5.40
N LYS A 31 15.45 4.35 6.59
CA LYS A 31 16.11 3.99 7.85
C LYS A 31 15.03 3.70 8.89
N ASP A 32 15.16 2.58 9.57
CA ASP A 32 14.23 2.17 10.64
C ASP A 32 12.76 2.20 10.23
N GLY A 33 12.48 1.94 8.93
CA GLY A 33 11.13 1.97 8.37
C GLY A 33 10.59 3.36 8.02
N ILE A 34 11.45 4.39 8.05
CA ILE A 34 11.10 5.78 7.73
C ILE A 34 11.88 6.23 6.50
N ILE A 35 11.25 6.96 5.57
CA ILE A 35 11.93 7.60 4.46
C ILE A 35 12.79 8.73 5.03
N ALA A 36 14.10 8.50 5.07
CA ALA A 36 15.06 9.45 5.63
C ALA A 36 15.49 10.51 4.62
N SER A 37 15.57 10.17 3.33
CA SER A 37 16.02 11.09 2.29
C SER A 37 15.55 10.67 0.90
N LEU A 38 15.36 11.65 0.02
CA LEU A 38 15.09 11.51 -1.41
C LEU A 38 16.02 12.42 -2.19
N GLY A 39 16.76 11.89 -3.14
CA GLY A 39 17.67 12.67 -4.00
C GLY A 39 18.63 11.79 -4.78
N PRO A 40 19.48 12.38 -5.61
CA PRO A 40 20.51 11.64 -6.33
C PRO A 40 21.67 11.25 -5.40
N ASP A 41 22.38 10.18 -5.78
CA ASP A 41 23.66 9.76 -5.21
C ASP A 41 23.69 9.63 -3.67
N LEU A 42 22.60 9.15 -3.08
CA LEU A 42 22.51 8.94 -1.64
C LEU A 42 23.46 7.81 -1.19
N ARG A 43 23.98 7.91 0.01
CA ARG A 43 24.79 6.85 0.64
C ARG A 43 23.93 6.06 1.61
N GLY A 44 23.80 4.74 1.35
CA GLY A 44 22.89 3.86 2.10
C GLY A 44 23.41 3.41 3.46
N GLY A 45 24.72 3.43 3.69
CA GLY A 45 25.29 2.81 4.89
C GLY A 45 25.23 1.29 4.85
N ASP A 46 25.02 0.65 5.99
CA ASP A 46 25.09 -0.83 6.18
C ASP A 46 23.76 -1.54 5.87
N GLY A 47 22.94 -0.99 4.98
CA GLY A 47 21.63 -1.53 4.63
C GLY A 47 21.62 -2.34 3.32
N GLU A 48 20.45 -2.88 3.01
CA GLU A 48 20.15 -3.48 1.71
C GLU A 48 20.11 -2.41 0.63
N GLU A 49 20.60 -2.73 -0.57
CA GLU A 49 20.52 -1.85 -1.74
C GLU A 49 19.70 -2.53 -2.85
N LEU A 50 18.69 -1.83 -3.35
CA LEU A 50 17.82 -2.28 -4.43
C LEU A 50 18.03 -1.41 -5.68
N ASP A 51 18.29 -2.04 -6.82
CA ASP A 51 18.32 -1.34 -8.10
C ASP A 51 16.88 -1.03 -8.55
N GLY A 52 16.53 0.26 -8.47
CA GLY A 52 15.22 0.79 -8.85
C GLY A 52 15.14 1.37 -10.25
N ARG A 53 16.20 1.26 -11.05
CA ARG A 53 16.21 1.82 -12.42
C ARG A 53 15.12 1.17 -13.28
N GLY A 54 14.30 2.01 -13.90
CA GLY A 54 13.12 1.58 -14.66
C GLY A 54 11.91 1.18 -13.81
N MET A 55 12.01 1.27 -12.49
CA MET A 55 10.91 1.04 -11.57
C MET A 55 10.28 2.37 -11.11
N VAL A 56 9.04 2.27 -10.65
CA VAL A 56 8.31 3.40 -10.05
C VAL A 56 8.11 3.11 -8.56
N VAL A 57 8.44 4.09 -7.73
CA VAL A 57 8.15 4.08 -6.29
C VAL A 57 7.02 5.04 -6.02
N THR A 58 5.96 4.56 -5.40
CA THR A 58 4.78 5.35 -5.02
C THR A 58 4.54 5.25 -3.52
N PRO A 59 3.80 6.19 -2.91
CA PRO A 59 3.20 5.95 -1.61
C PRO A 59 2.31 4.71 -1.65
N GLY A 60 2.05 4.12 -0.49
CA GLY A 60 1.08 3.03 -0.36
C GLY A 60 -0.28 3.47 -0.88
N LEU A 61 -0.99 2.54 -1.55
CA LEU A 61 -2.32 2.79 -2.05
C LEU A 61 -3.31 2.82 -0.88
N ILE A 62 -4.20 3.81 -0.88
CA ILE A 62 -5.30 3.93 0.07
C ILE A 62 -6.58 3.91 -0.75
N ASP A 63 -7.37 2.85 -0.60
CA ASP A 63 -8.70 2.76 -1.19
C ASP A 63 -9.72 3.12 -0.12
N VAL A 64 -10.43 4.22 -0.34
CA VAL A 64 -11.41 4.75 0.61
C VAL A 64 -12.81 4.15 0.42
N HIS A 65 -13.01 3.39 -0.65
CA HIS A 65 -14.25 2.69 -0.94
C HIS A 65 -13.93 1.33 -1.57
N THR A 66 -13.90 0.30 -0.76
CA THR A 66 -13.60 -1.05 -1.21
C THR A 66 -14.60 -2.06 -0.65
N HIS A 67 -14.82 -3.12 -1.40
CA HIS A 67 -15.57 -4.31 -0.98
C HIS A 67 -14.63 -5.51 -0.74
N VAL A 68 -13.33 -5.28 -0.70
CA VAL A 68 -12.34 -6.31 -0.34
C VAL A 68 -12.77 -6.98 0.95
N SER A 69 -12.72 -8.30 0.97
CA SER A 69 -13.18 -9.17 2.06
C SER A 69 -14.69 -9.24 2.31
N LEU A 70 -15.50 -8.47 1.61
CA LEU A 70 -16.98 -8.59 1.69
C LEU A 70 -17.55 -9.40 0.53
N TRP A 71 -16.81 -9.53 -0.56
CA TRP A 71 -17.11 -10.33 -1.74
C TRP A 71 -15.98 -11.33 -1.93
N GLU A 72 -16.27 -12.60 -1.75
CA GLU A 72 -15.29 -13.64 -2.02
C GLU A 72 -15.25 -13.92 -3.52
N GLU A 73 -14.07 -13.79 -4.14
CA GLU A 73 -13.88 -14.07 -5.57
C GLU A 73 -14.19 -15.55 -5.85
N GLY A 74 -15.20 -15.80 -6.70
CA GLY A 74 -15.65 -17.14 -7.04
C GLY A 74 -16.73 -17.71 -6.13
N ALA A 75 -17.15 -16.99 -5.09
CA ALA A 75 -18.30 -17.37 -4.29
C ALA A 75 -19.63 -17.04 -5.02
N PRO A 76 -20.71 -17.79 -4.79
CA PRO A 76 -22.03 -17.42 -5.28
C PRO A 76 -22.44 -16.03 -4.78
N GLU A 77 -23.10 -15.25 -5.64
CA GLU A 77 -23.52 -13.88 -5.32
C GLU A 77 -24.39 -13.81 -4.03
N ALA A 78 -25.08 -14.88 -3.71
CA ALA A 78 -25.90 -15.01 -2.50
C ALA A 78 -25.08 -15.07 -1.19
N GLU A 79 -23.77 -15.33 -1.28
CA GLU A 79 -22.85 -15.36 -0.12
C GLU A 79 -22.12 -14.04 0.06
N GLY A 80 -22.29 -13.08 -0.85
CA GLY A 80 -21.68 -11.77 -0.78
C GLY A 80 -22.40 -10.88 0.24
N SER A 81 -21.64 -10.37 1.23
CA SER A 81 -22.15 -9.45 2.26
C SER A 81 -21.84 -7.97 1.95
N GLY A 82 -21.63 -7.66 0.68
CA GLY A 82 -21.12 -6.37 0.24
C GLY A 82 -22.11 -5.20 0.29
N ASN A 83 -23.42 -5.47 0.28
CA ASN A 83 -24.44 -4.42 0.28
C ASN A 83 -25.66 -4.82 1.11
N GLU A 84 -26.18 -3.88 1.90
CA GLU A 84 -27.51 -3.96 2.46
C GLU A 84 -28.53 -3.46 1.43
N ALA A 85 -29.46 -4.32 1.04
CA ALA A 85 -30.46 -4.02 0.01
C ALA A 85 -31.90 -4.07 0.53
N THR A 86 -32.12 -4.42 1.79
CA THR A 86 -33.45 -4.63 2.36
C THR A 86 -33.98 -3.41 3.10
N ASN A 87 -33.09 -2.62 3.70
CA ASN A 87 -33.48 -1.44 4.46
C ASN A 87 -32.55 -0.27 4.11
N PRO A 88 -33.07 0.89 3.70
CA PRO A 88 -32.28 2.05 3.32
C PRO A 88 -31.51 2.71 4.47
N VAL A 89 -31.84 2.37 5.72
CA VAL A 89 -31.20 2.94 6.92
C VAL A 89 -30.92 1.84 7.93
N THR A 90 -29.64 1.46 8.02
CA THR A 90 -29.19 0.38 8.93
C THR A 90 -27.99 0.80 9.77
N PRO A 91 -28.10 1.83 10.62
CA PRO A 91 -26.98 2.40 11.37
C PRO A 91 -26.39 1.43 12.42
N HIS A 92 -27.04 0.31 12.69
CA HIS A 92 -26.57 -0.74 13.59
C HIS A 92 -25.63 -1.73 12.93
N LEU A 93 -25.58 -1.77 11.59
CA LEU A 93 -24.68 -2.65 10.86
C LEU A 93 -23.25 -2.09 10.87
N ARG A 94 -22.30 -2.98 11.08
CA ARG A 94 -20.88 -2.65 11.07
C ARG A 94 -20.16 -3.54 10.07
N VAL A 95 -19.44 -2.93 9.15
CA VAL A 95 -18.71 -3.66 8.10
C VAL A 95 -17.72 -4.68 8.70
N VAL A 96 -17.14 -4.37 9.85
CA VAL A 96 -16.18 -5.25 10.53
C VAL A 96 -16.78 -6.62 10.89
N ASP A 97 -18.10 -6.71 11.05
CA ASP A 97 -18.78 -7.97 11.40
C ASP A 97 -18.94 -8.88 10.16
N ALA A 98 -18.76 -8.34 8.94
CA ALA A 98 -18.87 -9.05 7.67
C ALA A 98 -17.50 -9.35 7.03
N ILE A 99 -16.40 -8.87 7.59
CA ILE A 99 -15.05 -9.06 7.03
C ILE A 99 -14.66 -10.54 7.06
N ASN A 100 -14.30 -11.08 5.89
CA ASN A 100 -13.66 -12.38 5.77
C ASN A 100 -12.13 -12.24 5.81
N PRO A 101 -11.45 -12.58 6.92
CA PRO A 101 -10.00 -12.42 7.04
C PRO A 101 -9.20 -13.44 6.21
N ARG A 102 -9.87 -14.35 5.51
CA ARG A 102 -9.27 -15.35 4.62
C ARG A 102 -9.43 -15.01 3.14
N ASP A 103 -9.99 -13.85 2.85
CA ASP A 103 -10.11 -13.39 1.47
C ASP A 103 -8.72 -13.25 0.84
N ARG A 104 -8.60 -13.68 -0.41
CA ARG A 104 -7.33 -13.65 -1.16
C ARG A 104 -6.91 -12.23 -1.55
N ALA A 105 -7.80 -11.26 -1.42
CA ALA A 105 -7.52 -9.86 -1.72
C ALA A 105 -6.75 -9.13 -0.61
N PHE A 106 -6.46 -9.80 0.51
CA PHE A 106 -5.59 -9.30 1.58
C PHE A 106 -4.12 -9.60 1.35
#